data_a6f7908fc304c4263196597161ffe777
#
_entry.id   a6f7908fc304c4263196597161ffe777
#
_cell.length_a   1.000
_cell.length_b   1.000
_cell.length_c   1.000
_cell.angle_alpha   90.00
_cell.angle_beta   90.00
_cell.angle_gamma   90.00
#
_symmetry.space_group_name_H-M   'P 1'
#
loop_
_entity.id
_entity.type
_entity.pdbx_description
1 polymer ?
#
loop_
_entity_poly.entity_id
_entity_poly.type
_entity_poly.pdbx_seq_one_letter_code
_entity_poly.pdbx_strand_id
1 'polypeptide(L)'
;MIGLFCFVLAVLTSPFRSKLRLEAENAVLRHQLNVLRRRLHGRVRLTNNDRWFFIQLYRWVPSILQVLRIIRPETLVRWHRAGFRCYWRWKSRRRGGRPQIEAELRALIRLMSMENPFWGAPRIHGELLKLGFEVAQSSVAKYMVTRRGPPSQGWRTSLRNHAQDVAAMDLFVVPTIGFDLLYAYVIVRLDRRELVWISVTTHPTAEWVARQITEAFPWNEAPRYMIRDRDRIYGAVVTRRLRAMGIRDKPTAPASPWQNGFAERLIGSIRRECVDHMIVLGEAHLRRILKSYAHYYNSVRTHWSLHKDAPISRPTHQAGMIRSHPVLGGLHHHYVRV
;
A
#
# COMPACT_ATOMS: atom_id res chain seq x y z
N MET A 1 -7.25 -46.45 -22.68
CA MET A 1 -7.97 -47.31 -21.68
C MET A 1 -7.39 -48.70 -21.61
N ILE A 2 -7.33 -49.44 -22.70
CA ILE A 2 -6.82 -50.82 -22.74
C ILE A 2 -5.41 -50.94 -22.21
N GLY A 3 -4.47 -50.06 -22.54
CA GLY A 3 -3.08 -50.09 -22.06
C GLY A 3 -2.92 -49.93 -20.53
N LEU A 4 -3.75 -49.08 -19.89
CA LEU A 4 -3.74 -48.92 -18.44
C LEU A 4 -4.29 -50.15 -17.73
N PHE A 5 -5.35 -50.76 -18.28
CA PHE A 5 -5.93 -51.99 -17.77
C PHE A 5 -4.93 -53.15 -17.83
N CYS A 6 -4.27 -53.32 -19.00
CA CYS A 6 -3.21 -54.33 -19.16
C CYS A 6 -2.02 -54.12 -18.20
N PHE A 7 -1.66 -52.85 -17.94
CA PHE A 7 -0.61 -52.53 -17.00
C PHE A 7 -0.99 -52.90 -15.55
N VAL A 8 -2.22 -52.55 -15.13
CA VAL A 8 -2.71 -52.89 -13.77
C VAL A 8 -2.76 -54.40 -13.61
N LEU A 9 -3.24 -55.15 -14.60
CA LEU A 9 -3.25 -56.61 -14.59
C LEU A 9 -1.85 -57.18 -14.52
N ALA A 10 -0.89 -56.63 -15.27
CA ALA A 10 0.51 -57.08 -15.22
C ALA A 10 1.16 -56.82 -13.85
N VAL A 11 0.85 -55.69 -13.21
CA VAL A 11 1.34 -55.37 -11.86
C VAL A 11 0.74 -56.29 -10.81
N LEU A 12 -0.56 -56.61 -10.89
CA LEU A 12 -1.24 -57.51 -9.98
C LEU A 12 -0.75 -58.96 -10.10
N THR A 13 -0.32 -59.41 -11.28
CA THR A 13 0.23 -60.72 -11.51
C THR A 13 1.74 -60.84 -11.27
N SER A 14 2.43 -59.73 -11.11
CA SER A 14 3.89 -59.64 -10.94
C SER A 14 4.44 -60.43 -9.75
N PRO A 15 3.80 -60.44 -8.53
CA PRO A 15 4.31 -61.22 -7.39
C PRO A 15 4.35 -62.71 -7.60
N PHE A 16 3.60 -63.23 -8.54
CA PHE A 16 3.55 -64.66 -8.86
C PHE A 16 4.57 -65.11 -9.93
N ARG A 17 5.39 -64.17 -10.46
CA ARG A 17 6.41 -64.44 -11.47
C ARG A 17 7.80 -64.40 -10.84
N SER A 18 8.66 -65.37 -11.19
CA SER A 18 10.04 -65.35 -10.73
C SER A 18 10.76 -64.11 -11.25
N LYS A 19 11.63 -63.52 -10.41
CA LYS A 19 12.44 -62.31 -10.76
C LYS A 19 13.22 -62.50 -12.07
N LEU A 20 13.79 -63.66 -12.28
CA LEU A 20 14.55 -64.01 -13.47
C LEU A 20 13.70 -63.98 -14.75
N ARG A 21 12.45 -64.42 -14.69
CA ARG A 21 11.51 -64.38 -15.81
C ARG A 21 11.11 -62.93 -16.18
N LEU A 22 10.88 -62.07 -15.17
CA LEU A 22 10.58 -60.66 -15.38
C LEU A 22 11.78 -59.93 -15.97
N GLU A 23 12.99 -60.23 -15.55
CA GLU A 23 14.21 -59.64 -16.12
C GLU A 23 14.44 -60.09 -17.57
N ALA A 24 14.18 -61.37 -17.89
CA ALA A 24 14.26 -61.88 -19.27
C ALA A 24 13.20 -61.24 -20.17
N GLU A 25 11.93 -61.14 -19.73
CA GLU A 25 10.86 -60.45 -20.47
C GLU A 25 11.22 -58.96 -20.72
N ASN A 26 11.80 -58.27 -19.73
CA ASN A 26 12.27 -56.91 -19.88
C ASN A 26 13.43 -56.78 -20.90
N ALA A 27 14.37 -57.72 -20.87
CA ALA A 27 15.49 -57.73 -21.82
C ALA A 27 15.00 -57.96 -23.27
N VAL A 28 14.07 -58.90 -23.50
CA VAL A 28 13.46 -59.14 -24.81
C VAL A 28 12.65 -57.92 -25.30
N LEU A 29 11.86 -57.29 -24.42
CA LEU A 29 11.08 -56.09 -24.78
C LEU A 29 12.01 -54.91 -25.12
N ARG A 30 13.11 -54.73 -24.42
CA ARG A 30 14.11 -53.73 -24.73
C ARG A 30 14.79 -54.00 -26.08
N HIS A 31 15.10 -55.24 -26.38
CA HIS A 31 15.68 -55.59 -27.66
C HIS A 31 14.68 -55.37 -28.80
N GLN A 32 13.42 -55.76 -28.66
CA GLN A 32 12.37 -55.53 -29.67
C GLN A 32 12.16 -54.00 -29.89
N LEU A 33 12.17 -53.20 -28.84
CA LEU A 33 12.13 -51.75 -28.93
C LEU A 33 13.31 -51.15 -29.75
N ASN A 34 14.51 -51.69 -29.54
CA ASN A 34 15.69 -51.26 -30.30
C ASN A 34 15.60 -51.65 -31.78
N VAL A 35 15.08 -52.84 -32.10
CA VAL A 35 14.85 -53.26 -33.49
C VAL A 35 13.77 -52.41 -34.17
N LEU A 36 12.67 -52.13 -33.49
CA LEU A 36 11.61 -51.26 -34.00
C LEU A 36 12.11 -49.83 -34.24
N ARG A 37 12.96 -49.30 -33.37
CA ARG A 37 13.58 -47.96 -33.51
C ARG A 37 14.47 -47.90 -34.77
N ARG A 38 15.20 -48.94 -35.13
CA ARG A 38 16.01 -48.95 -36.33
C ARG A 38 15.17 -48.90 -37.62
N ARG A 39 13.89 -49.33 -37.56
CA ARG A 39 12.93 -49.30 -38.69
C ARG A 39 12.09 -48.04 -38.77
N LEU A 40 12.03 -47.25 -37.70
CA LEU A 40 11.24 -46.01 -37.68
C LEU A 40 12.10 -44.82 -38.17
N HIS A 41 11.84 -44.38 -39.39
CA HIS A 41 12.38 -43.14 -39.93
C HIS A 41 11.44 -41.99 -39.54
N GLY A 42 11.74 -41.27 -38.47
CA GLY A 42 10.99 -40.10 -38.05
C GLY A 42 10.54 -40.05 -36.57
N ARG A 43 9.89 -38.96 -36.19
CA ARG A 43 9.35 -38.77 -34.84
C ARG A 43 8.13 -39.65 -34.60
N VAL A 44 8.13 -40.41 -33.52
CA VAL A 44 6.96 -41.16 -33.08
C VAL A 44 5.82 -40.20 -32.72
N ARG A 45 4.69 -40.34 -33.33
CA ARG A 45 3.48 -39.56 -33.07
C ARG A 45 2.71 -40.22 -31.92
N LEU A 46 2.68 -39.58 -30.77
CA LEU A 46 1.94 -40.04 -29.59
C LEU A 46 0.53 -39.45 -29.62
N THR A 47 -0.46 -40.29 -29.40
CA THR A 47 -1.85 -39.88 -29.22
C THR A 47 -2.07 -39.27 -27.84
N ASN A 48 -3.21 -38.62 -27.62
CA ASN A 48 -3.52 -38.06 -26.30
C ASN A 48 -3.69 -39.17 -25.22
N ASN A 49 -4.16 -40.36 -25.64
CA ASN A 49 -4.27 -41.50 -24.73
C ASN A 49 -2.90 -42.01 -24.28
N ASP A 50 -1.92 -42.04 -25.19
CA ASP A 50 -0.54 -42.40 -24.83
C ASP A 50 0.08 -41.42 -23.86
N ARG A 51 -0.13 -40.13 -24.11
CA ARG A 51 0.35 -39.04 -23.19
C ARG A 51 -0.27 -39.18 -21.82
N TRP A 52 -1.59 -39.42 -21.75
CA TRP A 52 -2.29 -39.63 -20.49
C TRP A 52 -1.79 -40.89 -19.75
N PHE A 53 -1.58 -41.98 -20.46
CA PHE A 53 -1.00 -43.22 -19.89
C PHE A 53 0.37 -42.96 -19.23
N PHE A 54 1.29 -42.26 -19.93
CA PHE A 54 2.61 -41.95 -19.38
C PHE A 54 2.55 -40.99 -18.20
N ILE A 55 1.62 -40.01 -18.21
CA ILE A 55 1.41 -39.11 -17.08
C ILE A 55 0.94 -39.85 -15.84
N GLN A 56 -0.01 -40.80 -15.96
CA GLN A 56 -0.48 -41.59 -14.83
C GLN A 56 0.63 -42.52 -14.33
N LEU A 57 1.35 -43.17 -15.22
CA LEU A 57 2.46 -44.06 -14.87
C LEU A 57 3.57 -43.28 -14.11
N TYR A 58 3.91 -42.10 -14.56
CA TYR A 58 4.85 -41.19 -13.86
C TYR A 58 4.35 -40.80 -12.46
N ARG A 59 3.04 -40.58 -12.31
CA ARG A 59 2.42 -40.20 -11.04
C ARG A 59 2.56 -41.36 -9.99
N TRP A 60 2.43 -42.60 -10.43
CA TRP A 60 2.50 -43.79 -9.54
C TRP A 60 3.92 -44.28 -9.34
N VAL A 61 4.75 -44.20 -10.36
CA VAL A 61 6.13 -44.70 -10.36
C VAL A 61 7.07 -43.67 -10.94
N PRO A 62 7.57 -42.71 -10.13
CA PRO A 62 8.46 -41.65 -10.62
C PRO A 62 9.77 -42.17 -11.25
N SER A 63 10.26 -43.32 -10.80
CA SER A 63 11.46 -43.98 -11.35
C SER A 63 11.36 -44.36 -12.84
N ILE A 64 10.15 -44.35 -13.42
CA ILE A 64 9.93 -44.61 -14.84
C ILE A 64 10.72 -43.67 -15.75
N LEU A 65 11.09 -42.47 -15.28
CA LEU A 65 11.90 -41.49 -16.02
C LEU A 65 13.23 -42.09 -16.48
N GLN A 66 13.81 -43.02 -15.71
CA GLN A 66 15.09 -43.64 -16.03
C GLN A 66 14.98 -44.71 -17.11
N VAL A 67 13.79 -45.28 -17.29
CA VAL A 67 13.52 -46.40 -18.22
C VAL A 67 12.92 -45.89 -19.55
N LEU A 68 12.38 -44.68 -19.58
CA LEU A 68 11.79 -44.12 -20.79
C LEU A 68 12.83 -43.89 -21.89
N ARG A 69 12.62 -44.59 -23.04
CA ARG A 69 13.47 -44.49 -24.22
C ARG A 69 12.81 -43.77 -25.40
N ILE A 70 11.48 -43.74 -25.46
CA ILE A 70 10.71 -43.21 -26.58
C ILE A 70 10.43 -41.71 -26.39
N ILE A 71 10.31 -41.28 -25.15
CA ILE A 71 10.00 -39.89 -24.77
C ILE A 71 11.12 -39.37 -23.89
N ARG A 72 11.54 -38.11 -24.12
CA ARG A 72 12.51 -37.48 -23.22
C ARG A 72 11.85 -37.22 -21.84
N PRO A 73 12.55 -37.51 -20.73
CA PRO A 73 12.04 -37.31 -19.38
C PRO A 73 11.44 -35.92 -19.18
N GLU A 74 12.11 -34.86 -19.69
CA GLU A 74 11.64 -33.48 -19.57
C GLU A 74 10.30 -33.25 -20.26
N THR A 75 10.03 -33.96 -21.34
CA THR A 75 8.74 -33.87 -22.06
C THR A 75 7.60 -34.43 -21.21
N LEU A 76 7.82 -35.54 -20.53
CA LEU A 76 6.83 -36.14 -19.64
C LEU A 76 6.55 -35.25 -18.43
N VAL A 77 7.60 -34.72 -17.79
CA VAL A 77 7.48 -33.75 -16.70
C VAL A 77 6.73 -32.49 -17.13
N ARG A 78 6.99 -32.00 -18.33
CA ARG A 78 6.26 -30.84 -18.90
C ARG A 78 4.78 -31.15 -19.09
N TRP A 79 4.43 -32.31 -19.60
CA TRP A 79 3.02 -32.72 -19.75
C TRP A 79 2.33 -32.87 -18.40
N HIS A 80 2.97 -33.51 -17.43
CA HIS A 80 2.44 -33.61 -16.07
C HIS A 80 2.18 -32.25 -15.45
N ARG A 81 3.15 -31.31 -15.54
CA ARG A 81 3.00 -29.91 -15.06
C ARG A 81 1.88 -29.15 -15.78
N ALA A 82 1.72 -29.38 -17.06
CA ALA A 82 0.62 -28.77 -17.84
C ALA A 82 -0.74 -29.32 -17.40
N GLY A 83 -0.86 -30.64 -17.26
CA GLY A 83 -2.07 -31.30 -16.76
C GLY A 83 -2.42 -30.86 -15.33
N PHE A 84 -1.43 -30.80 -14.46
CA PHE A 84 -1.60 -30.29 -13.09
C PHE A 84 -2.11 -28.84 -13.06
N ARG A 85 -1.51 -27.96 -13.86
CA ARG A 85 -1.99 -26.55 -13.97
C ARG A 85 -3.40 -26.47 -14.52
N CYS A 86 -3.76 -27.27 -15.51
CA CYS A 86 -5.13 -27.32 -16.07
C CYS A 86 -6.13 -27.83 -15.02
N TYR A 87 -5.80 -28.90 -14.30
CA TYR A 87 -6.65 -29.44 -13.24
C TYR A 87 -6.90 -28.42 -12.13
N TRP A 88 -5.86 -27.79 -11.61
CA TRP A 88 -6.01 -26.78 -10.55
C TRP A 88 -6.73 -25.52 -11.04
N ARG A 89 -6.48 -25.10 -12.26
CA ARG A 89 -7.23 -23.98 -12.88
C ARG A 89 -8.71 -24.31 -13.02
N TRP A 90 -9.05 -25.56 -13.36
CA TRP A 90 -10.44 -26.02 -13.41
C TRP A 90 -11.06 -26.12 -12.00
N LYS A 91 -10.34 -26.71 -11.05
CA LYS A 91 -10.81 -26.87 -9.67
C LYS A 91 -10.93 -25.52 -8.95
N SER A 92 -10.06 -24.55 -9.23
CA SER A 92 -10.09 -23.21 -8.62
C SER A 92 -11.08 -22.27 -9.31
N ARG A 93 -11.80 -22.68 -10.33
CA ARG A 93 -12.89 -21.88 -10.88
C ARG A 93 -13.99 -21.74 -9.87
N ARG A 94 -14.07 -20.57 -9.26
CA ARG A 94 -15.15 -20.25 -8.33
C ARG A 94 -16.48 -20.24 -9.09
N ARG A 95 -17.41 -21.05 -8.67
CA ARG A 95 -18.81 -21.06 -9.16
C ARG A 95 -19.64 -20.02 -8.40
N GLY A 96 -19.29 -18.79 -8.52
CA GLY A 96 -19.94 -17.67 -7.84
C GLY A 96 -18.90 -16.67 -7.39
N GLY A 97 -18.99 -15.42 -7.80
CA GLY A 97 -18.17 -14.33 -7.36
C GLY A 97 -18.76 -13.69 -6.09
N ARG A 98 -17.94 -12.98 -5.32
CA ARG A 98 -18.43 -12.06 -4.30
C ARG A 98 -19.43 -11.11 -4.96
N PRO A 99 -20.58 -10.78 -4.33
CA PRO A 99 -21.54 -9.82 -4.85
C PRO A 99 -20.82 -8.55 -5.31
N GLN A 100 -21.22 -8.04 -6.46
CA GLN A 100 -20.63 -6.80 -6.97
C GLN A 100 -21.11 -5.65 -6.09
N ILE A 101 -20.20 -4.72 -5.79
CA ILE A 101 -20.54 -3.47 -5.13
C ILE A 101 -21.54 -2.71 -6.00
N GLU A 102 -22.49 -2.02 -5.38
CA GLU A 102 -23.52 -1.21 -6.04
C GLU A 102 -22.90 -0.24 -7.06
N ALA A 103 -23.65 -0.01 -8.15
CA ALA A 103 -23.15 0.82 -9.25
C ALA A 103 -22.90 2.26 -8.81
N GLU A 104 -23.76 2.78 -7.94
CA GLU A 104 -23.66 4.14 -7.37
C GLU A 104 -22.40 4.30 -6.50
N LEU A 105 -22.11 3.33 -5.63
CA LEU A 105 -20.92 3.34 -4.81
C LEU A 105 -19.64 3.27 -5.66
N ARG A 106 -19.65 2.50 -6.76
CA ARG A 106 -18.53 2.47 -7.72
C ARG A 106 -18.33 3.81 -8.42
N ALA A 107 -19.43 4.46 -8.80
CA ALA A 107 -19.39 5.80 -9.40
C ALA A 107 -18.83 6.82 -8.41
N LEU A 108 -19.26 6.79 -7.15
CA LEU A 108 -18.77 7.66 -6.09
C LEU A 108 -17.26 7.47 -5.83
N ILE A 109 -16.78 6.22 -5.76
CA ILE A 109 -15.33 5.92 -5.62
C ILE A 109 -14.53 6.55 -6.76
N ARG A 110 -15.01 6.42 -8.00
CA ARG A 110 -14.35 7.00 -9.17
C ARG A 110 -14.38 8.53 -9.14
N LEU A 111 -15.52 9.12 -8.79
CA LEU A 111 -15.68 10.57 -8.66
C LEU A 111 -14.70 11.12 -7.63
N MET A 112 -14.67 10.55 -6.41
CA MET A 112 -13.72 10.94 -5.36
C MET A 112 -12.27 10.81 -5.81
N SER A 113 -11.94 9.75 -6.58
CA SER A 113 -10.60 9.53 -7.10
C SER A 113 -10.22 10.54 -8.20
N MET A 114 -11.16 10.98 -9.02
CA MET A 114 -10.93 11.99 -10.07
C MET A 114 -10.81 13.40 -9.51
N GLU A 115 -11.74 13.80 -8.66
CA GLU A 115 -11.78 15.13 -8.03
C GLU A 115 -10.61 15.36 -7.07
N ASN A 116 -10.05 14.27 -6.51
CA ASN A 116 -8.96 14.35 -5.55
C ASN A 116 -7.74 13.53 -6.02
N PRO A 117 -6.95 14.05 -6.97
CA PRO A 117 -5.84 13.36 -7.59
C PRO A 117 -4.77 12.83 -6.62
N PHE A 118 -4.69 13.40 -5.42
CA PHE A 118 -3.71 13.07 -4.38
C PHE A 118 -4.24 12.09 -3.32
N TRP A 119 -5.50 11.63 -3.45
CA TRP A 119 -6.06 10.67 -2.52
C TRP A 119 -5.74 9.24 -2.93
N GLY A 120 -5.18 8.47 -2.00
CA GLY A 120 -5.02 7.03 -2.15
C GLY A 120 -6.25 6.26 -1.66
N ALA A 121 -6.31 4.97 -1.96
CA ALA A 121 -7.40 4.08 -1.51
C ALA A 121 -7.70 4.16 -0.01
N PRO A 122 -6.70 4.25 0.90
CA PRO A 122 -6.95 4.40 2.32
C PRO A 122 -7.75 5.64 2.70
N ARG A 123 -7.51 6.75 2.00
CA ARG A 123 -8.17 8.01 2.28
C ARG A 123 -9.60 8.02 1.76
N ILE A 124 -9.81 7.60 0.50
CA ILE A 124 -11.14 7.43 -0.07
C ILE A 124 -11.97 6.47 0.78
N HIS A 125 -11.38 5.36 1.25
CA HIS A 125 -12.03 4.43 2.16
C HIS A 125 -12.46 5.10 3.47
N GLY A 126 -11.60 5.96 4.05
CA GLY A 126 -11.95 6.73 5.25
C GLY A 126 -13.14 7.65 5.05
N GLU A 127 -13.20 8.36 3.90
CA GLU A 127 -14.35 9.21 3.55
C GLU A 127 -15.64 8.39 3.39
N LEU A 128 -15.55 7.23 2.71
CA LEU A 128 -16.70 6.35 2.55
C LEU A 128 -17.25 5.84 3.90
N LEU A 129 -16.37 5.51 4.85
CA LEU A 129 -16.79 5.14 6.22
C LEU A 129 -17.51 6.30 6.93
N LYS A 130 -17.04 7.55 6.75
CA LYS A 130 -17.71 8.75 7.31
C LYS A 130 -19.07 9.03 6.65
N LEU A 131 -19.24 8.60 5.41
CA LEU A 131 -20.52 8.64 4.69
C LEU A 131 -21.42 7.44 5.00
N GLY A 132 -21.00 6.53 5.90
CA GLY A 132 -21.76 5.36 6.32
C GLY A 132 -21.70 4.16 5.38
N PHE A 133 -20.75 4.12 4.43
CA PHE A 133 -20.56 2.97 3.55
C PHE A 133 -19.55 1.99 4.13
N GLU A 134 -19.99 0.78 4.45
CA GLU A 134 -19.12 -0.33 4.85
C GLU A 134 -18.57 -1.05 3.60
N VAL A 135 -17.41 -0.67 3.16
CA VAL A 135 -16.73 -1.25 2.00
C VAL A 135 -15.28 -1.60 2.36
N ALA A 136 -14.77 -2.73 1.89
CA ALA A 136 -13.37 -3.08 2.12
C ALA A 136 -12.43 -2.14 1.34
N GLN A 137 -11.33 -1.71 1.96
CA GLN A 137 -10.32 -0.86 1.32
C GLN A 137 -9.78 -1.47 0.01
N SER A 138 -9.64 -2.80 -0.07
CA SER A 138 -9.23 -3.50 -1.30
C SER A 138 -10.24 -3.31 -2.45
N SER A 139 -11.52 -3.18 -2.12
CA SER A 139 -12.56 -2.88 -3.10
C SER A 139 -12.46 -1.44 -3.59
N VAL A 140 -12.17 -0.49 -2.69
CA VAL A 140 -11.89 0.90 -3.08
C VAL A 140 -10.69 0.97 -4.02
N ALA A 141 -9.57 0.32 -3.67
CA ALA A 141 -8.38 0.25 -4.51
C ALA A 141 -8.63 -0.34 -5.91
N LYS A 142 -9.58 -1.28 -6.02
CA LYS A 142 -9.97 -1.90 -7.30
C LYS A 142 -10.71 -0.93 -8.23
N TYR A 143 -11.55 -0.05 -7.67
CA TYR A 143 -12.45 0.79 -8.46
C TYR A 143 -11.98 2.24 -8.61
N MET A 144 -10.99 2.67 -7.82
CA MET A 144 -10.36 3.99 -8.01
C MET A 144 -9.45 4.02 -9.26
N VAL A 145 -9.16 5.22 -9.72
CA VAL A 145 -8.18 5.43 -10.81
C VAL A 145 -6.77 5.15 -10.28
N THR A 146 -6.08 4.17 -10.86
CA THR A 146 -4.78 3.66 -10.35
C THR A 146 -3.62 4.58 -10.69
N ARG A 147 -2.79 4.89 -9.69
CA ARG A 147 -1.52 5.63 -9.87
C ARG A 147 -0.38 4.91 -9.15
N ARG A 148 0.86 4.98 -9.66
CA ARG A 148 2.02 4.18 -9.20
C ARG A 148 2.96 4.95 -8.28
N GLY A 149 3.44 4.31 -7.17
CA GLY A 149 4.53 4.73 -6.27
C GLY A 149 4.43 4.22 -4.81
N PRO A 150 5.52 3.97 -4.08
CA PRO A 150 5.55 3.19 -2.82
C PRO A 150 5.76 3.94 -1.49
N PRO A 151 5.51 3.34 -0.31
CA PRO A 151 5.88 3.84 1.03
C PRO A 151 6.66 2.87 1.93
N SER A 152 7.32 3.37 3.01
CA SER A 152 8.17 2.61 3.96
C SER A 152 7.79 2.74 5.45
N GLN A 153 8.35 1.88 6.34
CA GLN A 153 8.00 1.71 7.78
C GLN A 153 9.15 1.91 8.77
N GLY A 154 8.84 2.20 10.05
CA GLY A 154 9.61 1.85 11.23
C GLY A 154 9.93 2.91 12.29
N TRP A 155 9.01 3.48 13.07
CA TRP A 155 9.25 4.26 14.30
C TRP A 155 8.03 4.29 15.26
N ARG A 156 7.27 3.23 15.33
CA ARG A 156 5.87 3.32 15.81
C ARG A 156 5.63 3.13 17.31
N THR A 157 6.45 2.40 18.01
CA THR A 157 6.08 1.92 19.36
C THR A 157 6.43 2.89 20.48
N SER A 158 7.59 3.54 20.43
CA SER A 158 8.04 4.46 21.50
C SER A 158 7.26 5.79 21.55
N LEU A 159 6.87 6.30 20.39
CA LEU A 159 6.13 7.58 20.32
C LEU A 159 4.65 7.46 20.73
N ARG A 160 4.03 6.28 20.62
CA ARG A 160 2.62 6.09 20.97
C ARG A 160 2.32 6.34 22.45
N ASN A 161 3.24 5.97 23.34
CA ASN A 161 3.03 6.08 24.78
C ASN A 161 3.17 7.51 25.32
N HIS A 162 3.77 8.43 24.52
CA HIS A 162 4.01 9.82 24.93
C HIS A 162 3.48 10.83 23.89
N ALA A 163 2.74 10.39 22.91
CA ALA A 163 2.32 11.23 21.77
C ALA A 163 1.48 12.45 22.20
N GLN A 164 0.68 12.33 23.26
CA GLN A 164 -0.19 13.40 23.78
C GLN A 164 0.61 14.58 24.31
N ASP A 165 1.78 14.31 24.91
CA ASP A 165 2.62 15.29 25.54
C ASP A 165 3.67 15.91 24.61
N VAL A 166 3.70 15.50 23.34
CA VAL A 166 4.77 15.87 22.42
C VAL A 166 4.22 16.65 21.23
N ALA A 167 4.84 17.80 20.95
CA ALA A 167 4.66 18.51 19.68
C ALA A 167 5.99 18.58 18.91
N ALA A 168 5.89 18.79 17.62
CA ALA A 168 7.03 19.02 16.75
C ALA A 168 6.83 20.32 15.99
N MET A 169 7.92 21.04 15.76
CA MET A 169 7.91 22.29 14.98
C MET A 169 8.95 22.25 13.87
N ASP A 170 8.65 22.96 12.81
CA ASP A 170 9.56 23.07 11.66
C ASP A 170 9.23 24.28 10.80
N LEU A 171 10.18 24.64 9.93
CA LEU A 171 10.06 25.70 8.94
C LEU A 171 10.23 25.14 7.53
N PHE A 172 9.48 25.67 6.58
CA PHE A 172 9.70 25.40 5.16
C PHE A 172 9.54 26.64 4.31
N VAL A 173 10.19 26.64 3.17
CA VAL A 173 10.25 27.79 2.27
C VAL A 173 9.27 27.61 1.13
N VAL A 174 8.59 28.69 0.77
CA VAL A 174 7.68 28.77 -0.37
C VAL A 174 8.06 29.98 -1.22
N PRO A 175 8.45 29.80 -2.49
CA PRO A 175 8.72 30.93 -3.37
C PRO A 175 7.41 31.59 -3.81
N THR A 176 7.44 32.91 -3.96
CA THR A 176 6.38 33.69 -4.63
C THR A 176 6.57 33.67 -6.15
N ILE A 177 5.57 34.17 -6.88
CA ILE A 177 5.68 34.38 -8.33
C ILE A 177 6.81 35.40 -8.68
N GLY A 178 7.15 36.29 -7.76
CA GLY A 178 8.26 37.26 -7.89
C GLY A 178 9.61 36.68 -7.43
N PHE A 179 9.70 35.36 -7.11
CA PHE A 179 10.87 34.68 -6.57
C PHE A 179 11.30 35.15 -5.17
N ASP A 180 10.49 35.92 -4.46
CA ASP A 180 10.72 36.18 -3.04
C ASP A 180 10.46 34.92 -2.23
N LEU A 181 11.29 34.71 -1.21
CA LEU A 181 11.17 33.53 -0.34
C LEU A 181 10.31 33.85 0.88
N LEU A 182 9.22 33.11 1.04
CA LEU A 182 8.38 33.13 2.22
C LEU A 182 8.70 31.93 3.10
N TYR A 183 8.74 32.14 4.40
CA TYR A 183 8.98 31.10 5.38
C TYR A 183 7.67 30.77 6.10
N ALA A 184 7.24 29.52 5.97
CA ALA A 184 6.08 28.99 6.67
C ALA A 184 6.52 28.17 7.86
N TYR A 185 6.03 28.52 9.04
CA TYR A 185 6.30 27.85 10.30
C TYR A 185 5.11 27.01 10.70
N VAL A 186 5.36 25.77 11.14
CA VAL A 186 4.32 24.82 11.55
C VAL A 186 4.61 24.23 12.91
N ILE A 187 3.55 24.00 13.69
CA ILE A 187 3.58 23.17 14.90
C ILE A 187 2.52 22.09 14.78
N VAL A 188 2.90 20.85 15.03
CA VAL A 188 2.04 19.67 15.00
C VAL A 188 2.09 18.90 16.30
N ARG A 189 0.96 18.55 16.90
CA ARG A 189 0.89 17.58 17.99
C ARG A 189 1.03 16.15 17.45
N LEU A 190 1.76 15.32 18.19
CA LEU A 190 2.04 13.96 17.70
C LEU A 190 0.87 13.00 17.89
N ASP A 191 0.05 13.20 18.90
CA ASP A 191 -1.06 12.32 19.25
C ASP A 191 -2.03 12.12 18.08
N ARG A 192 -2.81 13.14 17.79
CA ARG A 192 -3.77 13.12 16.67
C ARG A 192 -3.23 13.76 15.40
N ARG A 193 -1.93 14.14 15.38
CA ARG A 193 -1.29 14.84 14.24
C ARG A 193 -1.96 16.17 13.92
N GLU A 194 -2.54 16.80 14.91
CA GLU A 194 -3.19 18.08 14.78
C GLU A 194 -2.19 19.16 14.37
N LEU A 195 -2.47 19.88 13.33
CA LEU A 195 -1.76 21.09 12.96
C LEU A 195 -2.22 22.21 13.89
N VAL A 196 -1.48 22.40 15.00
CA VAL A 196 -1.81 23.37 16.05
C VAL A 196 -1.62 24.79 15.58
N TRP A 197 -0.53 25.05 14.84
CA TRP A 197 -0.16 26.37 14.41
C TRP A 197 0.44 26.38 13.02
N ILE A 198 0.10 27.41 12.26
CA ILE A 198 0.74 27.71 10.98
C ILE A 198 0.81 29.22 10.79
N SER A 199 1.99 29.73 10.50
CA SER A 199 2.20 31.16 10.25
C SER A 199 3.25 31.37 9.17
N VAL A 200 3.24 32.54 8.55
CA VAL A 200 4.11 32.91 7.42
C VAL A 200 4.83 34.20 7.74
N THR A 201 6.08 34.31 7.32
CA THR A 201 6.87 35.55 7.39
C THR A 201 7.88 35.61 6.24
N THR A 202 8.30 36.81 5.89
CA THR A 202 9.46 37.06 5.02
C THR A 202 10.77 37.02 5.80
N HIS A 203 10.73 37.27 7.13
CA HIS A 203 11.90 37.42 7.98
C HIS A 203 11.78 36.50 9.22
N PRO A 204 12.17 35.24 9.12
CA PRO A 204 12.10 34.29 10.24
C PRO A 204 13.23 34.59 11.23
N THR A 205 12.93 35.28 12.33
CA THR A 205 13.87 35.52 13.44
C THR A 205 13.55 34.64 14.62
N ALA A 206 14.53 34.44 15.54
CA ALA A 206 14.32 33.68 16.76
C ALA A 206 13.21 34.30 17.64
N GLU A 207 13.12 35.63 17.66
CA GLU A 207 12.09 36.37 18.40
C GLU A 207 10.72 36.14 17.79
N TRP A 208 10.62 36.14 16.44
CA TRP A 208 9.38 35.84 15.76
C TRP A 208 8.92 34.41 16.07
N VAL A 209 9.82 33.42 15.98
CA VAL A 209 9.50 32.03 16.31
C VAL A 209 9.05 31.90 17.76
N ALA A 210 9.76 32.55 18.71
CA ALA A 210 9.38 32.53 20.11
C ALA A 210 7.98 33.11 20.37
N ARG A 211 7.58 34.15 19.62
CA ARG A 211 6.22 34.69 19.64
C ARG A 211 5.21 33.70 19.12
N GLN A 212 5.49 33.05 17.95
CA GLN A 212 4.60 32.05 17.38
C GLN A 212 4.35 30.88 18.34
N ILE A 213 5.36 30.42 19.09
CA ILE A 213 5.20 29.37 20.11
C ILE A 213 4.25 29.85 21.23
N THR A 214 4.37 31.10 21.65
CA THR A 214 3.49 31.66 22.70
C THR A 214 2.04 31.75 22.24
N GLU A 215 1.82 32.17 21.00
CA GLU A 215 0.49 32.31 20.39
C GLU A 215 -0.16 30.94 20.11
N ALA A 216 0.66 29.93 19.82
CA ALA A 216 0.19 28.59 19.51
C ALA A 216 -0.36 27.82 20.72
N PHE A 217 0.15 28.13 21.93
CA PHE A 217 -0.22 27.38 23.13
C PHE A 217 -0.73 28.32 24.23
N PRO A 218 -2.05 28.44 24.41
CA PRO A 218 -2.63 29.06 25.59
C PRO A 218 -2.14 28.33 26.87
N TRP A 219 -2.17 29.01 28.00
CA TRP A 219 -1.52 28.62 29.24
C TRP A 219 -1.69 27.17 29.72
N ASN A 220 -2.81 26.53 29.37
CA ASN A 220 -3.13 25.18 29.84
C ASN A 220 -2.97 24.08 28.77
N GLU A 221 -2.50 24.44 27.56
CA GLU A 221 -2.43 23.49 26.42
C GLU A 221 -1.01 23.22 25.92
N ALA A 222 -0.01 23.74 26.65
CA ALA A 222 1.39 23.56 26.24
C ALA A 222 1.81 22.07 26.28
N PRO A 223 2.52 21.56 25.26
CA PRO A 223 3.05 20.21 25.27
C PRO A 223 4.18 20.09 26.28
N ARG A 224 4.42 18.90 26.76
CA ARG A 224 5.52 18.62 27.69
C ARG A 224 6.89 18.64 27.00
N TYR A 225 6.92 18.26 25.72
CA TYR A 225 8.13 18.19 24.89
C TYR A 225 7.91 18.83 23.55
N MET A 226 8.90 19.59 23.07
CA MET A 226 8.94 20.15 21.73
C MET A 226 10.12 19.58 20.95
N ILE A 227 9.82 18.85 19.87
CA ILE A 227 10.84 18.36 18.93
C ILE A 227 11.08 19.43 17.88
N ARG A 228 12.34 19.66 17.55
CA ARG A 228 12.76 20.56 16.48
C ARG A 228 14.06 20.07 15.86
N ASP A 229 14.37 20.54 14.68
CA ASP A 229 15.67 20.36 14.08
C ASP A 229 16.73 21.28 14.74
N ARG A 230 17.95 21.30 14.21
CA ARG A 230 19.06 22.11 14.71
C ARG A 230 19.30 23.37 13.90
N ASP A 231 18.29 23.88 13.21
CA ASP A 231 18.42 25.13 12.49
C ASP A 231 18.84 26.27 13.43
N ARG A 232 19.72 27.14 12.94
CA ARG A 232 20.26 28.30 13.68
C ARG A 232 19.17 29.28 14.12
N ILE A 233 18.04 29.30 13.44
CA ILE A 233 16.88 30.12 13.77
C ILE A 233 16.31 29.81 15.15
N TYR A 234 16.49 28.57 15.64
CA TYR A 234 16.07 28.15 16.98
C TYR A 234 17.14 28.47 18.03
N GLY A 235 17.55 29.73 18.12
CA GLY A 235 18.58 30.20 19.04
C GLY A 235 18.18 30.22 20.52
N ALA A 236 19.01 30.85 21.33
CA ALA A 236 18.81 30.93 22.76
C ALA A 236 17.47 31.59 23.20
N VAL A 237 16.92 32.47 22.34
CA VAL A 237 15.62 33.12 22.59
C VAL A 237 14.50 32.10 22.60
N VAL A 238 14.47 31.21 21.59
CA VAL A 238 13.47 30.13 21.46
C VAL A 238 13.60 29.15 22.64
N THR A 239 14.82 28.72 22.98
CA THR A 239 15.05 27.79 24.10
C THR A 239 14.60 28.38 25.43
N ARG A 240 14.88 29.68 25.67
CA ARG A 240 14.41 30.40 26.86
C ARG A 240 12.89 30.48 26.92
N ARG A 241 12.24 30.75 25.76
CA ARG A 241 10.77 30.81 25.68
C ARG A 241 10.14 29.46 26.01
N LEU A 242 10.61 28.38 25.38
CA LEU A 242 10.13 27.03 25.69
C LEU A 242 10.24 26.71 27.17
N ARG A 243 11.40 27.01 27.80
CA ARG A 243 11.63 26.79 29.23
C ARG A 243 10.67 27.61 30.10
N ALA A 244 10.44 28.88 29.76
CA ALA A 244 9.50 29.75 30.46
C ALA A 244 8.05 29.23 30.41
N MET A 245 7.68 28.52 29.35
CA MET A 245 6.37 27.86 29.19
C MET A 245 6.33 26.45 29.79
N GLY A 246 7.38 25.99 30.48
CA GLY A 246 7.45 24.63 31.01
C GLY A 246 7.68 23.54 29.98
N ILE A 247 7.95 23.90 28.74
CA ILE A 247 8.16 22.96 27.63
C ILE A 247 9.62 22.51 27.57
N ARG A 248 9.86 21.22 27.56
CA ARG A 248 11.20 20.65 27.40
C ARG A 248 11.62 20.64 25.95
N ASP A 249 12.66 21.39 25.62
CA ASP A 249 13.26 21.42 24.26
C ASP A 249 13.95 20.09 23.93
N LYS A 250 13.65 19.51 22.79
CA LYS A 250 14.18 18.26 22.28
C LYS A 250 14.70 18.42 20.85
N PRO A 251 15.88 19.06 20.68
CA PRO A 251 16.50 19.13 19.36
C PRO A 251 16.87 17.72 18.86
N THR A 252 16.68 17.46 17.58
CA THR A 252 17.05 16.19 16.94
C THR A 252 18.55 15.91 17.11
N ALA A 253 18.94 14.64 17.14
CA ALA A 253 20.36 14.29 17.12
C ALA A 253 21.01 14.73 15.79
N PRO A 254 22.32 15.02 15.77
CA PRO A 254 23.01 15.33 14.53
C PRO A 254 22.80 14.23 13.47
N ALA A 255 22.62 14.62 12.22
CA ALA A 255 22.37 13.74 11.09
C ALA A 255 21.18 12.76 11.25
N SER A 256 20.17 13.16 12.06
CA SER A 256 18.99 12.33 12.35
C SER A 256 17.68 13.03 12.04
N PRO A 257 17.42 13.44 10.77
CA PRO A 257 16.21 14.17 10.39
C PRO A 257 14.93 13.39 10.70
N TRP A 258 14.97 12.06 10.60
CA TRP A 258 13.80 11.21 10.90
C TRP A 258 13.20 11.41 12.29
N GLN A 259 13.93 12.02 13.23
CA GLN A 259 13.42 12.34 14.56
C GLN A 259 12.37 13.47 14.54
N ASN A 260 12.39 14.35 13.52
CA ASN A 260 11.36 15.35 13.26
C ASN A 260 10.33 14.89 12.19
N GLY A 261 10.26 13.60 11.92
CA GLY A 261 9.47 13.03 10.82
C GLY A 261 7.96 13.32 10.86
N PHE A 262 7.40 13.82 11.97
CA PHE A 262 6.01 14.27 12.02
C PHE A 262 5.83 15.63 11.35
N ALA A 263 6.68 16.60 11.67
CA ALA A 263 6.67 17.91 11.04
C ALA A 263 7.06 17.82 9.56
N GLU A 264 8.11 17.07 9.22
CA GLU A 264 8.51 16.81 7.83
C GLU A 264 7.37 16.19 7.00
N ARG A 265 6.65 15.23 7.57
CA ARG A 265 5.53 14.58 6.90
C ARG A 265 4.34 15.52 6.72
N LEU A 266 4.07 16.38 7.71
CA LEU A 266 3.07 17.44 7.59
C LEU A 266 3.45 18.41 6.47
N ILE A 267 4.67 18.91 6.44
CA ILE A 267 5.21 19.79 5.39
C ILE A 267 5.09 19.13 4.02
N GLY A 268 5.49 17.85 3.93
CA GLY A 268 5.34 17.07 2.71
C GLY A 268 3.88 16.93 2.26
N SER A 269 2.91 16.90 3.19
CA SER A 269 1.48 16.91 2.85
C SER A 269 1.02 18.29 2.39
N ILE A 270 1.43 19.36 3.09
CA ILE A 270 1.13 20.75 2.71
C ILE A 270 1.64 21.04 1.29
N ARG A 271 2.87 20.61 0.97
CA ARG A 271 3.43 20.78 -0.39
C ARG A 271 2.60 20.05 -1.42
N ARG A 272 2.56 18.74 -1.34
CA ARG A 272 1.92 17.85 -2.34
C ARG A 272 0.41 18.05 -2.48
N GLU A 273 -0.27 18.50 -1.45
CA GLU A 273 -1.74 18.61 -1.45
C GLU A 273 -2.22 20.06 -1.59
N CYS A 274 -1.32 21.05 -1.52
CA CYS A 274 -1.71 22.46 -1.54
C CYS A 274 -0.70 23.33 -2.29
N VAL A 275 0.48 23.57 -1.72
CA VAL A 275 1.39 24.63 -2.19
C VAL A 275 1.92 24.36 -3.59
N ASP A 276 2.25 23.12 -3.95
CA ASP A 276 2.79 22.76 -5.27
C ASP A 276 1.75 22.95 -6.41
N HIS A 277 0.50 23.28 -6.06
CA HIS A 277 -0.62 23.52 -6.99
C HIS A 277 -1.14 24.97 -6.97
N MET A 278 -0.47 25.85 -6.23
CA MET A 278 -0.90 27.24 -6.06
C MET A 278 0.20 28.21 -6.48
N ILE A 279 -0.16 29.22 -7.24
CA ILE A 279 0.73 30.34 -7.51
C ILE A 279 0.63 31.30 -6.33
N VAL A 280 1.73 31.48 -5.59
CA VAL A 280 1.78 32.35 -4.42
C VAL A 280 2.15 33.77 -4.84
N LEU A 281 1.26 34.72 -4.56
CA LEU A 281 1.44 36.12 -4.94
C LEU A 281 2.19 36.94 -3.87
N GLY A 282 2.16 36.49 -2.59
CA GLY A 282 2.81 37.16 -1.48
C GLY A 282 2.42 36.58 -0.13
N GLU A 283 2.94 37.17 0.95
CA GLU A 283 2.78 36.67 2.32
C GLU A 283 1.31 36.55 2.74
N ALA A 284 0.50 37.58 2.55
CA ALA A 284 -0.91 37.57 2.92
C ALA A 284 -1.70 36.52 2.14
N HIS A 285 -1.34 36.29 0.88
CA HIS A 285 -1.96 35.26 0.04
C HIS A 285 -1.60 33.86 0.55
N LEU A 286 -0.32 33.60 0.79
CA LEU A 286 0.13 32.31 1.34
C LEU A 286 -0.49 32.04 2.71
N ARG A 287 -0.56 33.03 3.59
CA ARG A 287 -1.18 32.92 4.92
C ARG A 287 -2.64 32.48 4.83
N ARG A 288 -3.41 33.06 3.90
CA ARG A 288 -4.81 32.70 3.65
C ARG A 288 -4.93 31.26 3.14
N ILE A 289 -4.10 30.86 2.16
CA ILE A 289 -4.05 29.51 1.61
C ILE A 289 -3.76 28.50 2.73
N LEU A 290 -2.70 28.72 3.50
CA LEU A 290 -2.28 27.80 4.56
C LEU A 290 -3.28 27.73 5.71
N LYS A 291 -3.98 28.83 6.04
CA LYS A 291 -5.06 28.82 7.02
C LYS A 291 -6.24 27.96 6.55
N SER A 292 -6.61 28.05 5.28
CA SER A 292 -7.65 27.23 4.67
C SER A 292 -7.22 25.74 4.63
N TYR A 293 -5.95 25.48 4.30
CA TYR A 293 -5.40 24.13 4.34
C TYR A 293 -5.38 23.55 5.78
N ALA A 294 -5.01 24.34 6.78
CA ALA A 294 -5.00 23.91 8.18
C ALA A 294 -6.40 23.48 8.65
N HIS A 295 -7.43 24.24 8.28
CA HIS A 295 -8.81 23.84 8.57
C HIS A 295 -9.17 22.51 7.87
N TYR A 296 -8.87 22.40 6.58
CA TYR A 296 -9.10 21.17 5.83
C TYR A 296 -8.33 19.99 6.42
N TYR A 297 -7.05 20.18 6.75
CA TYR A 297 -6.19 19.13 7.33
C TYR A 297 -6.74 18.63 8.67
N ASN A 298 -7.15 19.53 9.55
CA ASN A 298 -7.61 19.19 10.89
C ASN A 298 -9.04 18.64 10.92
N SER A 299 -9.95 19.19 10.10
CA SER A 299 -11.40 18.92 10.24
C SER A 299 -11.96 18.02 9.16
N VAL A 300 -11.30 17.92 7.99
CA VAL A 300 -11.86 17.21 6.82
C VAL A 300 -11.00 16.04 6.40
N ARG A 301 -9.69 16.24 6.35
CA ARG A 301 -8.73 15.26 5.83
C ARG A 301 -8.67 14.00 6.67
N THR A 302 -8.95 12.83 6.05
CA THR A 302 -8.83 11.55 6.74
C THR A 302 -7.38 11.07 6.80
N HIS A 303 -6.98 10.54 7.97
CA HIS A 303 -5.63 10.05 8.23
C HIS A 303 -5.62 8.54 8.47
N TRP A 304 -4.75 7.83 7.76
CA TRP A 304 -4.59 6.37 7.94
C TRP A 304 -4.36 5.97 9.40
N SER A 305 -3.47 6.68 10.07
CA SER A 305 -3.05 6.36 11.44
C SER A 305 -4.08 6.73 12.51
N LEU A 306 -5.12 7.46 12.16
CA LEU A 306 -6.24 7.84 13.03
C LEU A 306 -7.50 7.03 12.70
N HIS A 307 -7.34 5.78 12.26
CA HIS A 307 -8.47 4.92 11.86
C HIS A 307 -9.40 5.58 10.82
N LYS A 308 -8.80 6.31 9.87
CA LYS A 308 -9.51 7.07 8.83
C LYS A 308 -10.29 8.29 9.37
N ASP A 309 -9.99 8.72 10.57
CA ASP A 309 -10.54 9.97 11.14
C ASP A 309 -9.68 11.18 10.79
N ALA A 310 -10.21 12.38 10.99
CA ALA A 310 -9.47 13.63 10.97
C ALA A 310 -8.81 13.89 12.35
N PRO A 311 -7.79 14.77 12.46
CA PRO A 311 -7.25 15.20 13.74
C PRO A 311 -8.34 15.68 14.71
N ILE A 312 -9.24 16.54 14.27
CA ILE A 312 -10.50 16.84 14.96
C ILE A 312 -11.52 15.82 14.49
N SER A 313 -11.97 14.96 15.41
CA SER A 313 -12.90 13.89 15.08
C SER A 313 -14.22 14.41 14.53
N ARG A 314 -14.72 13.77 13.47
CA ARG A 314 -16.01 14.12 12.87
C ARG A 314 -16.98 12.93 12.90
N PRO A 315 -18.27 13.18 13.11
CA PRO A 315 -19.27 12.14 13.18
C PRO A 315 -19.45 11.42 11.83
N THR A 316 -19.94 10.18 11.88
CA THR A 316 -20.36 9.42 10.71
C THR A 316 -21.84 9.63 10.47
N HIS A 317 -22.21 10.08 9.28
CA HIS A 317 -23.62 10.27 8.87
C HIS A 317 -24.05 9.13 7.94
N GLN A 318 -25.16 8.45 8.28
CA GLN A 318 -25.65 7.30 7.51
C GLN A 318 -26.86 7.65 6.61
N ALA A 319 -27.56 8.74 6.88
CA ALA A 319 -28.75 9.18 6.15
C ALA A 319 -28.54 10.55 5.49
N GLY A 320 -29.31 10.87 4.46
CA GLY A 320 -29.25 12.14 3.72
C GLY A 320 -28.57 12.04 2.35
N MET A 321 -28.76 13.07 1.53
CA MET A 321 -28.12 13.18 0.21
C MET A 321 -26.64 13.54 0.35
N ILE A 322 -25.79 12.95 -0.48
CA ILE A 322 -24.35 13.26 -0.50
C ILE A 322 -24.13 14.52 -1.30
N ARG A 323 -23.53 15.53 -0.66
CA ARG A 323 -23.10 16.77 -1.31
C ARG A 323 -21.58 16.94 -1.23
N SER A 324 -21.03 17.50 -2.28
CA SER A 324 -19.61 17.83 -2.41
C SER A 324 -19.42 19.33 -2.23
N HIS A 325 -18.55 19.72 -1.31
CA HIS A 325 -18.16 21.13 -1.09
C HIS A 325 -16.71 21.33 -1.47
N PRO A 326 -16.39 22.23 -2.42
CA PRO A 326 -15.03 22.49 -2.83
C PRO A 326 -14.24 23.18 -1.70
N VAL A 327 -12.98 22.76 -1.53
CA VAL A 327 -12.01 23.34 -0.58
C VAL A 327 -10.77 23.72 -1.35
N LEU A 328 -10.12 24.85 -0.98
CA LEU A 328 -8.94 25.37 -1.66
C LEU A 328 -9.16 25.58 -3.17
N GLY A 329 -10.27 26.24 -3.52
CA GLY A 329 -10.61 26.53 -4.91
C GLY A 329 -10.93 25.30 -5.76
N GLY A 330 -11.35 24.19 -5.14
CA GLY A 330 -11.68 22.93 -5.83
C GLY A 330 -10.51 21.94 -5.90
N LEU A 331 -9.36 22.25 -5.30
CA LEU A 331 -8.23 21.32 -5.22
C LEU A 331 -8.58 20.07 -4.41
N HIS A 332 -9.46 20.23 -3.40
CA HIS A 332 -10.03 19.14 -2.61
C HIS A 332 -11.55 19.33 -2.48
N HIS A 333 -12.23 18.26 -2.11
CA HIS A 333 -13.67 18.29 -1.88
C HIS A 333 -14.00 17.65 -0.53
N HIS A 334 -14.92 18.28 0.20
CA HIS A 334 -15.51 17.76 1.42
C HIS A 334 -16.87 17.15 1.10
N TYR A 335 -17.02 15.85 1.33
CA TYR A 335 -18.27 15.14 1.11
C TYR A 335 -19.05 15.02 2.43
N VAL A 336 -20.30 15.46 2.43
CA VAL A 336 -21.20 15.41 3.58
C VAL A 336 -22.55 14.85 3.18
N ARG A 337 -23.26 14.26 4.15
CA ARG A 337 -24.69 13.95 4.00
C ARG A 337 -25.52 15.08 4.60
N VAL A 338 -26.48 15.59 3.84
CA VAL A 338 -27.42 16.68 4.20
C VAL A 338 -28.84 16.23 3.94
#